data_899570868b22ba9659fc7b85076e82f9
#
_entry.id   899570868b22ba9659fc7b85076e82f9
#
_cell.length_a   1.000
_cell.length_b   1.000
_cell.length_c   1.000
_cell.angle_alpha   90.00
_cell.angle_beta   90.00
_cell.angle_gamma   90.00
#
_symmetry.space_group_name_H-M   'P 1'
#
loop_
_entity.id
_entity.type
_entity.pdbx_description
1 polymer ?
#
loop_
_entity_poly.entity_id
_entity_poly.type
_entity_poly.pdbx_seq_one_letter_code
_entity_poly.pdbx_strand_id
1 'polypeptide(L)'
;MTEQEKFMKAAWKLAQKAAEEGEVPVGCVVVCDGKIVGRGRNRRETKKTALGHAELEAIQKACKKLGGWRLHRCDLYVTLEPCPMCAGAIINARIKTVYYGASDQKAGSCGSLTNLFELPYNHKPELVSGLMEQECVDELQKFFKALRARKRAEKEHRKQLQSE
;
A
#
# COMPACT_ATOMS: atom_id res chain seq x y z
N MET A 1 -10.51 -2.88 -19.94
CA MET A 1 -10.08 -2.48 -18.58
C MET A 1 -11.15 -1.63 -17.93
N THR A 2 -11.59 -2.03 -16.74
CA THR A 2 -12.56 -1.25 -15.98
C THR A 2 -11.92 0.04 -15.43
N GLU A 3 -12.76 0.96 -14.97
CA GLU A 3 -12.28 2.19 -14.31
C GLU A 3 -11.48 1.83 -13.03
N GLN A 4 -11.98 0.88 -12.25
CA GLN A 4 -11.30 0.40 -11.04
C GLN A 4 -9.92 -0.19 -11.36
N GLU A 5 -9.83 -1.02 -12.40
CA GLU A 5 -8.55 -1.58 -12.84
C GLU A 5 -7.57 -0.48 -13.28
N LYS A 6 -8.08 0.55 -13.93
CA LYS A 6 -7.26 1.70 -14.36
C LYS A 6 -6.62 2.41 -13.16
N PHE A 7 -7.39 2.63 -12.09
CA PHE A 7 -6.86 3.26 -10.87
C PHE A 7 -5.93 2.33 -10.10
N MET A 8 -6.25 1.04 -10.04
CA MET A 8 -5.34 0.08 -9.42
C MET A 8 -4.03 -0.02 -10.19
N LYS A 9 -4.07 0.05 -11.51
CA LYS A 9 -2.85 0.07 -12.33
C LYS A 9 -1.98 1.30 -12.02
N ALA A 10 -2.59 2.45 -11.75
CA ALA A 10 -1.85 3.63 -11.32
C ALA A 10 -1.15 3.39 -9.98
N ALA A 11 -1.83 2.75 -9.02
CA ALA A 11 -1.25 2.36 -7.74
C ALA A 11 -0.11 1.34 -7.93
N TRP A 12 -0.31 0.35 -8.81
CA TRP A 12 0.70 -0.67 -9.13
C TRP A 12 1.97 -0.06 -9.72
N LYS A 13 1.85 0.95 -10.58
CA LYS A 13 3.01 1.67 -11.12
C LYS A 13 3.80 2.38 -10.01
N LEU A 14 3.12 2.91 -9.01
CA LEU A 14 3.76 3.50 -7.84
C LEU A 14 4.47 2.42 -6.99
N ALA A 15 3.90 1.24 -6.89
CA ALA A 15 4.53 0.09 -6.23
C ALA A 15 5.84 -0.29 -6.95
N GLN A 16 5.83 -0.34 -8.29
CA GLN A 16 7.03 -0.62 -9.07
C GLN A 16 8.11 0.43 -8.81
N LYS A 17 7.72 1.69 -8.72
CA LYS A 17 8.64 2.78 -8.43
C LYS A 17 9.26 2.63 -7.04
N ALA A 18 8.48 2.23 -6.04
CA ALA A 18 8.97 1.92 -4.70
C ALA A 18 10.02 0.80 -4.75
N ALA A 19 9.77 -0.28 -5.49
CA ALA A 19 10.71 -1.38 -5.67
C ALA A 19 12.03 -0.92 -6.28
N GLU A 20 11.98 -0.04 -7.28
CA GLU A 20 13.18 0.55 -7.89
C GLU A 20 14.03 1.32 -6.88
N GLU A 21 13.41 1.87 -5.85
CA GLU A 21 14.06 2.61 -4.77
C GLU A 21 14.49 1.72 -3.59
N GLY A 22 14.33 0.40 -3.71
CA GLY A 22 14.67 -0.55 -2.65
C GLY A 22 13.63 -0.70 -1.56
N GLU A 23 12.43 -0.17 -1.77
CA GLU A 23 11.31 -0.28 -0.84
C GLU A 23 10.39 -1.43 -1.19
N VAL A 24 9.72 -2.01 -0.20
CA VAL A 24 8.66 -3.00 -0.45
C VAL A 24 7.62 -2.36 -1.38
N PRO A 25 7.27 -3.04 -2.51
CA PRO A 25 6.42 -2.44 -3.54
C PRO A 25 4.97 -2.32 -3.15
N VAL A 26 4.64 -1.21 -2.52
CA VAL A 26 3.26 -0.82 -2.21
C VAL A 26 3.01 0.56 -2.77
N GLY A 27 1.94 0.68 -3.54
CA GLY A 27 1.48 1.94 -4.12
C GLY A 27 0.02 2.18 -3.78
N CYS A 28 -0.35 3.45 -3.71
CA CYS A 28 -1.70 3.85 -3.33
C CYS A 28 -2.12 5.12 -4.06
N VAL A 29 -3.39 5.14 -4.51
CA VAL A 29 -4.01 6.36 -5.02
C VAL A 29 -5.35 6.59 -4.33
N VAL A 30 -5.68 7.87 -4.11
CA VAL A 30 -6.99 8.30 -3.64
C VAL A 30 -7.68 8.99 -4.80
N VAL A 31 -8.93 8.60 -5.06
CA VAL A 31 -9.71 9.07 -6.20
C VAL A 31 -10.97 9.79 -5.69
N CYS A 32 -11.23 10.97 -6.22
CA CYS A 32 -12.44 11.73 -5.92
C CYS A 32 -13.06 12.19 -7.25
N ASP A 33 -14.35 11.88 -7.44
CA ASP A 33 -15.08 12.25 -8.65
C ASP A 33 -14.35 11.84 -9.95
N GLY A 34 -13.83 10.60 -9.98
CA GLY A 34 -13.16 10.05 -11.14
C GLY A 34 -11.74 10.56 -11.40
N LYS A 35 -11.17 11.33 -10.49
CA LYS A 35 -9.83 11.90 -10.62
C LYS A 35 -8.94 11.51 -9.45
N ILE A 36 -7.67 11.21 -9.73
CA ILE A 36 -6.68 10.95 -8.69
C ILE A 36 -6.35 12.27 -7.98
N VAL A 37 -6.58 12.32 -6.67
CA VAL A 37 -6.31 13.49 -5.83
C VAL A 37 -5.15 13.28 -4.86
N GLY A 38 -4.67 12.07 -4.72
CA GLY A 38 -3.50 11.77 -3.90
C GLY A 38 -2.81 10.50 -4.39
N ARG A 39 -1.47 10.53 -4.41
CA ARG A 39 -0.63 9.39 -4.78
C ARG A 39 0.39 9.15 -3.69
N GLY A 40 0.69 7.90 -3.41
CA GLY A 40 1.70 7.53 -2.45
C GLY A 40 2.35 6.20 -2.79
N ARG A 41 3.59 6.03 -2.33
CA ARG A 41 4.30 4.78 -2.39
C ARG A 41 5.06 4.54 -1.10
N ASN A 42 5.36 3.30 -0.78
CA ASN A 42 6.10 2.98 0.43
C ASN A 42 7.50 3.63 0.40
N ARG A 43 7.84 4.33 1.47
CA ARG A 43 9.14 4.98 1.67
C ARG A 43 9.64 4.82 3.10
N ARG A 44 9.28 3.73 3.76
CA ARG A 44 9.62 3.49 5.16
C ARG A 44 11.13 3.58 5.41
N GLU A 45 11.93 2.94 4.55
CA GLU A 45 13.39 2.95 4.67
C GLU A 45 13.99 4.30 4.24
N THR A 46 13.53 4.86 3.12
CA THR A 46 14.00 6.13 2.57
C THR A 46 13.77 7.28 3.54
N LYS A 47 12.58 7.36 4.14
CA LYS A 47 12.22 8.41 5.11
C LYS A 47 12.59 8.04 6.55
N LYS A 48 13.05 6.82 6.79
CA LYS A 48 13.44 6.32 8.11
C LYS A 48 12.32 6.50 9.15
N THR A 49 11.10 6.12 8.79
CA THR A 49 9.94 6.24 9.68
C THR A 49 8.97 5.08 9.47
N ALA A 50 8.45 4.55 10.56
CA ALA A 50 7.41 3.52 10.53
C ALA A 50 6.11 4.02 9.89
N LEU A 51 5.92 5.34 9.77
CA LEU A 51 4.74 5.96 9.18
C LEU A 51 4.82 6.10 7.66
N GLY A 52 5.97 5.76 7.06
CA GLY A 52 6.24 5.95 5.62
C GLY A 52 5.51 4.97 4.70
N HIS A 53 4.21 4.75 4.91
CA HIS A 53 3.37 3.87 4.11
C HIS A 53 2.69 4.63 2.97
N ALA A 54 2.46 3.93 1.85
CA ALA A 54 1.83 4.48 0.65
C ALA A 54 0.48 5.13 0.94
N GLU A 55 -0.34 4.47 1.77
CA GLU A 55 -1.69 4.92 2.10
C GLU A 55 -1.67 6.27 2.83
N LEU A 56 -0.78 6.42 3.81
CA LEU A 56 -0.68 7.67 4.58
C LEU A 56 -0.26 8.84 3.69
N GLU A 57 0.70 8.62 2.80
CA GLU A 57 1.13 9.64 1.85
C GLU A 57 -0.01 10.06 0.93
N ALA A 58 -0.72 9.09 0.35
CA ALA A 58 -1.84 9.35 -0.56
C ALA A 58 -2.98 10.10 0.15
N ILE A 59 -3.33 9.70 1.37
CA ILE A 59 -4.37 10.35 2.19
C ILE A 59 -3.98 11.79 2.51
N GLN A 60 -2.75 12.03 2.95
CA GLN A 60 -2.27 13.38 3.28
C GLN A 60 -2.34 14.31 2.07
N LYS A 61 -1.90 13.82 0.92
CA LYS A 61 -1.96 14.60 -0.33
C LYS A 61 -3.40 14.89 -0.77
N ALA A 62 -4.29 13.92 -0.62
CA ALA A 62 -5.71 14.10 -0.95
C ALA A 62 -6.35 15.15 -0.04
N CYS A 63 -6.09 15.10 1.26
CA CYS A 63 -6.58 16.09 2.22
C CYS A 63 -6.10 17.50 1.87
N LYS A 64 -4.84 17.62 1.52
CA LYS A 64 -4.25 18.91 1.13
C LYS A 64 -4.90 19.46 -0.14
N LYS A 65 -5.06 18.59 -1.15
CA LYS A 65 -5.65 18.99 -2.44
C LYS A 65 -7.12 19.40 -2.31
N LEU A 66 -7.90 18.66 -1.50
CA LEU A 66 -9.33 18.92 -1.33
C LEU A 66 -9.62 19.95 -0.22
N GLY A 67 -8.62 20.36 0.52
CA GLY A 67 -8.76 21.41 1.54
C GLY A 67 -9.45 20.96 2.82
N GLY A 68 -9.43 19.66 3.17
CA GLY A 68 -10.04 19.15 4.37
C GLY A 68 -9.73 17.69 4.62
N TRP A 69 -10.02 17.20 5.81
CA TRP A 69 -9.67 15.84 6.23
C TRP A 69 -10.79 14.81 5.96
N ARG A 70 -12.00 15.27 5.65
CA ARG A 70 -13.14 14.38 5.37
C ARG A 70 -13.13 13.97 3.90
N LEU A 71 -12.71 12.73 3.65
CA LEU A 71 -12.61 12.18 2.29
C LEU A 71 -13.81 11.27 1.97
N HIS A 72 -15.00 11.65 2.42
CA HIS A 72 -16.22 10.82 2.34
C HIS A 72 -16.71 10.55 0.91
N ARG A 73 -16.22 11.30 -0.09
CA ARG A 73 -16.52 11.05 -1.51
C ARG A 73 -15.39 10.36 -2.24
N CYS A 74 -14.36 9.94 -1.52
CA CYS A 74 -13.16 9.38 -2.12
C CYS A 74 -13.11 7.87 -1.99
N ASP A 75 -12.54 7.23 -3.00
CA ASP A 75 -12.15 5.83 -2.99
C ASP A 75 -10.63 5.72 -2.90
N LEU A 76 -10.16 4.66 -2.25
CA LEU A 76 -8.72 4.41 -2.10
C LEU A 76 -8.38 3.09 -2.77
N TYR A 77 -7.32 3.10 -3.57
CA TYR A 77 -6.78 1.92 -4.25
C TYR A 77 -5.37 1.68 -3.74
N VAL A 78 -5.10 0.50 -3.22
CA VAL A 78 -3.79 0.13 -2.68
C VAL A 78 -3.40 -1.27 -3.14
N THR A 79 -2.15 -1.48 -3.48
CA THR A 79 -1.69 -2.76 -4.03
C THR A 79 -1.59 -3.88 -3.01
N LEU A 80 -1.44 -3.55 -1.73
CA LEU A 80 -1.37 -4.51 -0.63
C LEU A 80 -2.42 -4.17 0.41
N GLU A 81 -3.04 -5.18 0.99
CA GLU A 81 -4.02 -5.02 2.07
C GLU A 81 -3.50 -4.10 3.18
N PRO A 82 -4.26 -3.08 3.61
CA PRO A 82 -3.80 -2.15 4.63
C PRO A 82 -3.49 -2.81 5.98
N CYS A 83 -2.41 -2.34 6.61
CA CYS A 83 -2.05 -2.69 7.99
C CYS A 83 -2.95 -1.96 9.01
N PRO A 84 -2.84 -2.24 10.31
CA PRO A 84 -3.70 -1.59 11.32
C PRO A 84 -3.60 -0.06 11.32
N MET A 85 -2.39 0.47 11.14
CA MET A 85 -2.16 1.92 11.09
C MET A 85 -2.90 2.56 9.93
N CYS A 86 -2.78 1.96 8.74
CA CYS A 86 -3.39 2.50 7.52
C CYS A 86 -4.90 2.28 7.50
N ALA A 87 -5.39 1.14 7.98
CA ALA A 87 -6.82 0.88 8.13
C ALA A 87 -7.45 1.91 9.08
N GLY A 88 -6.78 2.23 10.19
CA GLY A 88 -7.20 3.28 11.10
C GLY A 88 -7.23 4.65 10.45
N ALA A 89 -6.21 4.98 9.66
CA ALA A 89 -6.16 6.25 8.93
C ALA A 89 -7.30 6.38 7.91
N ILE A 90 -7.63 5.29 7.23
CA ILE A 90 -8.75 5.23 6.27
C ILE A 90 -10.09 5.52 6.99
N ILE A 91 -10.31 4.91 8.15
CA ILE A 91 -11.50 5.17 8.96
C ILE A 91 -11.54 6.64 9.40
N ASN A 92 -10.42 7.14 9.92
CA ASN A 92 -10.33 8.53 10.39
C ASN A 92 -10.60 9.54 9.27
N ALA A 93 -10.12 9.26 8.07
CA ALA A 93 -10.31 10.13 6.91
C ALA A 93 -11.70 9.99 6.27
N ARG A 94 -12.53 9.03 6.71
CA ARG A 94 -13.89 8.79 6.19
C ARG A 94 -13.92 8.37 4.73
N ILE A 95 -12.91 7.62 4.27
CA ILE A 95 -12.87 7.07 2.91
C ILE A 95 -14.09 6.18 2.67
N LYS A 96 -14.72 6.32 1.52
CA LYS A 96 -15.95 5.60 1.17
C LYS A 96 -15.70 4.13 0.87
N THR A 97 -14.80 3.85 -0.07
CA THR A 97 -14.51 2.48 -0.53
C THR A 97 -13.01 2.26 -0.65
N VAL A 98 -12.57 1.09 -0.19
CA VAL A 98 -11.18 0.65 -0.29
C VAL A 98 -11.09 -0.55 -1.22
N TYR A 99 -10.25 -0.43 -2.24
CA TYR A 99 -9.89 -1.52 -3.14
C TYR A 99 -8.46 -1.94 -2.86
N TYR A 100 -8.21 -3.21 -2.58
CA TYR A 100 -6.83 -3.68 -2.47
C TYR A 100 -6.55 -4.88 -3.38
N GLY A 101 -5.29 -5.04 -3.79
CA GLY A 101 -4.87 -6.12 -4.67
C GLY A 101 -4.51 -7.39 -3.91
N ALA A 102 -3.32 -7.44 -3.33
CA ALA A 102 -2.81 -8.60 -2.62
C ALA A 102 -3.21 -8.61 -1.14
N SER A 103 -3.52 -9.78 -0.60
CA SER A 103 -3.75 -9.96 0.84
C SER A 103 -2.41 -9.99 1.58
N ASP A 104 -2.40 -9.58 2.85
CA ASP A 104 -1.22 -9.59 3.71
C ASP A 104 -1.48 -10.45 4.94
N GLN A 105 -0.90 -11.64 4.98
CA GLN A 105 -1.12 -12.62 6.06
C GLN A 105 -0.38 -12.25 7.35
N LYS A 106 0.52 -11.27 7.31
CA LYS A 106 1.33 -10.87 8.48
C LYS A 106 0.81 -9.63 9.18
N ALA A 107 0.22 -8.68 8.43
CA ALA A 107 -0.22 -7.40 9.00
C ALA A 107 -1.57 -6.93 8.47
N GLY A 108 -2.20 -7.70 7.58
CA GLY A 108 -3.45 -7.31 6.93
C GLY A 108 -4.60 -7.15 7.91
N SER A 109 -5.21 -5.98 7.91
CA SER A 109 -6.25 -5.61 8.86
C SER A 109 -7.59 -5.28 8.20
N CYS A 110 -7.74 -5.74 6.95
CA CYS A 110 -8.97 -5.60 6.15
C CYS A 110 -9.45 -6.97 5.66
N GLY A 111 -9.30 -8.01 6.48
CA GLY A 111 -9.80 -9.35 6.19
C GLY A 111 -8.86 -10.50 6.55
N SER A 112 -7.53 -10.31 6.52
CA SER A 112 -6.58 -11.41 6.75
C SER A 112 -6.42 -11.77 8.24
N LEU A 113 -5.86 -10.88 9.06
CA LEU A 113 -5.73 -11.12 10.51
C LEU A 113 -6.98 -10.67 11.26
N THR A 114 -7.52 -9.54 10.87
CA THR A 114 -8.74 -8.96 11.39
C THR A 114 -9.34 -8.07 10.31
N ASN A 115 -10.56 -7.60 10.53
CA ASN A 115 -11.17 -6.58 9.67
C ASN A 115 -11.63 -5.42 10.53
N LEU A 116 -10.81 -4.36 10.59
CA LEU A 116 -11.13 -3.17 11.37
C LEU A 116 -12.39 -2.47 10.89
N PHE A 117 -12.76 -2.66 9.60
CA PHE A 117 -13.96 -2.03 9.03
C PHE A 117 -15.26 -2.67 9.52
N GLU A 118 -15.19 -3.86 10.13
CA GLU A 118 -16.37 -4.53 10.72
C GLU A 118 -16.62 -4.11 12.18
N LEU A 119 -15.65 -3.45 12.81
CA LEU A 119 -15.79 -2.98 14.19
C LEU A 119 -16.72 -1.76 14.26
N PRO A 120 -17.37 -1.52 15.41
CA PRO A 120 -18.39 -0.46 15.50
C PRO A 120 -17.80 0.95 15.66
N TYR A 121 -16.86 1.30 14.78
CA TYR A 121 -16.36 2.67 14.69
C TYR A 121 -17.40 3.57 14.02
N ASN A 122 -17.22 4.88 14.13
CA ASN A 122 -18.15 5.88 13.59
C ASN A 122 -18.33 5.79 12.06
N HIS A 123 -17.37 5.20 11.38
CA HIS A 123 -17.37 5.09 9.93
C HIS A 123 -16.95 3.69 9.51
N LYS A 124 -17.64 3.14 8.53
CA LYS A 124 -17.36 1.81 7.97
C LYS A 124 -17.11 1.94 6.48
N PRO A 125 -15.85 1.92 6.02
CA PRO A 125 -15.57 1.87 4.58
C PRO A 125 -16.10 0.59 3.94
N GLU A 126 -16.53 0.68 2.69
CA GLU A 126 -16.79 -0.51 1.87
C GLU A 126 -15.45 -1.10 1.44
N LEU A 127 -15.39 -2.42 1.28
CA LEU A 127 -14.15 -3.12 1.00
C LEU A 127 -14.30 -4.03 -0.23
N VAL A 128 -13.39 -3.89 -1.18
CA VAL A 128 -13.29 -4.75 -2.37
C VAL A 128 -11.86 -5.29 -2.44
N SER A 129 -11.72 -6.60 -2.30
CA SER A 129 -10.41 -7.27 -2.32
C SER A 129 -10.13 -7.92 -3.69
N GLY A 130 -8.86 -8.17 -3.96
CA GLY A 130 -8.45 -8.98 -5.11
C GLY A 130 -8.40 -8.25 -6.45
N LEU A 131 -8.50 -6.94 -6.47
CA LEU A 131 -8.43 -6.17 -7.70
C LEU A 131 -6.98 -6.15 -8.22
N MET A 132 -6.74 -6.74 -9.40
CA MET A 132 -5.41 -6.96 -9.96
C MET A 132 -4.50 -7.73 -8.99
N GLU A 133 -5.08 -8.71 -8.29
CA GLU A 133 -4.38 -9.47 -7.24
C GLU A 133 -3.09 -10.11 -7.74
N GLN A 134 -3.13 -10.77 -8.91
CA GLN A 134 -1.97 -11.51 -9.42
C GLN A 134 -0.80 -10.57 -9.71
N GLU A 135 -1.05 -9.44 -10.35
CA GLU A 135 -0.01 -8.45 -10.66
C GLU A 135 0.60 -7.87 -9.38
N CYS A 136 -0.23 -7.63 -8.36
CA CYS A 136 0.23 -7.12 -7.07
C CYS A 136 1.06 -8.16 -6.31
N VAL A 137 0.62 -9.42 -6.31
CA VAL A 137 1.35 -10.55 -5.71
C VAL A 137 2.70 -10.75 -6.41
N ASP A 138 2.70 -10.77 -7.74
CA ASP A 138 3.92 -10.98 -8.53
C ASP A 138 4.98 -9.92 -8.25
N GLU A 139 4.57 -8.67 -8.11
CA GLU A 139 5.50 -7.57 -7.81
C GLU A 139 6.14 -7.74 -6.43
N LEU A 140 5.36 -8.14 -5.43
CA LEU A 140 5.86 -8.43 -4.09
C LEU A 140 6.81 -9.63 -4.08
N GLN A 141 6.45 -10.71 -4.75
CA GLN A 141 7.28 -11.92 -4.83
C GLN A 141 8.62 -11.63 -5.52
N LYS A 142 8.58 -10.89 -6.61
CA LYS A 142 9.78 -10.47 -7.34
C LYS A 142 10.73 -9.68 -6.44
N PHE A 143 10.21 -8.73 -5.69
CA PHE A 143 10.99 -7.92 -4.76
C PHE A 143 11.63 -8.77 -3.66
N PHE A 144 10.87 -9.64 -2.98
CA PHE A 144 11.39 -10.45 -1.89
C PHE A 144 12.37 -11.51 -2.37
N LYS A 145 12.15 -12.07 -3.56
CA LYS A 145 13.10 -13.00 -4.18
C LYS A 145 14.46 -12.32 -4.43
N ALA A 146 14.45 -11.12 -4.99
CA ALA A 146 15.67 -10.33 -5.24
C ALA A 146 16.36 -9.95 -3.92
N LEU A 147 15.58 -9.59 -2.90
CA LEU A 147 16.11 -9.25 -1.57
C LEU A 147 16.80 -10.44 -0.91
N ARG A 148 16.20 -11.64 -0.96
CA ARG A 148 16.80 -12.86 -0.42
C ARG A 148 18.11 -13.22 -1.14
N ALA A 149 18.14 -13.10 -2.47
CA ALA A 149 19.33 -13.36 -3.26
C ALA A 149 20.49 -12.43 -2.89
N ARG A 150 20.17 -11.13 -2.72
CA ARG A 150 21.16 -10.13 -2.32
C ARG A 150 21.70 -10.40 -0.91
N LYS A 151 20.84 -10.74 0.04
CA LYS A 151 21.26 -11.08 1.41
C LYS A 151 22.15 -12.31 1.47
N ARG A 152 21.88 -13.33 0.64
CA ARG A 152 22.73 -14.52 0.54
C ARG A 152 24.10 -14.18 -0.01
N ALA A 153 24.18 -13.38 -1.06
CA ALA A 153 25.44 -12.94 -1.65
C ALA A 153 26.28 -12.12 -0.64
N GLU A 154 25.65 -11.22 0.11
CA GLU A 154 26.32 -10.45 1.15
C GLU A 154 26.86 -11.36 2.27
N LYS A 155 26.11 -12.36 2.68
CA LYS A 155 26.52 -13.32 3.70
C LYS A 155 27.72 -14.15 3.25
N GLU A 156 27.72 -14.65 2.01
CA GLU A 156 28.83 -15.40 1.43
C GLU A 156 30.10 -14.56 1.33
N HIS A 157 29.96 -13.31 0.89
CA HIS A 157 31.07 -12.36 0.80
C HIS A 157 31.69 -12.12 2.17
N ARG A 158 30.90 -11.91 3.22
CA ARG A 158 31.41 -11.76 4.59
C ARG A 158 32.15 -13.01 5.08
N LYS A 159 31.65 -14.21 4.76
CA LYS A 159 32.33 -15.46 5.11
C LYS A 159 33.70 -15.57 4.44
N GLN A 160 33.80 -15.19 3.16
CA GLN A 160 35.06 -15.19 2.42
C GLN A 160 36.08 -14.24 3.07
N LEU A 161 35.66 -13.03 3.43
CA LEU A 161 36.54 -12.05 4.10
C LEU A 161 37.04 -12.54 5.46
N GLN A 162 36.22 -13.33 6.19
CA GLN A 162 36.61 -13.87 7.50
C GLN A 162 37.56 -15.05 7.39
N SER A 163 37.67 -15.73 6.24
CA SER A 163 38.54 -16.87 6.02
C SER A 163 39.94 -16.50 5.52
N GLU A 164 40.17 -15.24 5.14
CA GLU A 164 41.45 -14.68 4.76
C GLU A 164 42.20 -14.08 5.97
#